data_41ca08a5ee602908b9d40986c518b579
#
_entry.id   41ca08a5ee602908b9d40986c518b579
#
_cell.length_a   1.000
_cell.length_b   1.000
_cell.length_c   1.000
_cell.angle_alpha   90.00
_cell.angle_beta   90.00
_cell.angle_gamma   90.00
#
_symmetry.space_group_name_H-M   'P 1'
#
loop_
_entity.id
_entity.type
_entity.pdbx_description
1 polymer ?
#
loop_
_entity_poly.entity_id
_entity_poly.type
_entity_poly.pdbx_seq_one_letter_code
_entity_poly.pdbx_strand_id
1 'polypeptide(L)'
;MKTRFLVIAAILAFCSCNSNRCIIIGNVSGLEGDGKMYLQDEWNNYEVIDSADVIDGKFRFQLEVERPTYVYMYFGDTQVRDFILEPGKITVEGDVEEDMFAGAYGSRMNDSLQ
;
A
#
# COMPACT_ATOMS: atom_id res chain seq x y z
N MET A 1 29.36 -17.94 23.25
CA MET A 1 28.39 -17.99 24.30
C MET A 1 27.41 -16.87 24.26
N LYS A 2 27.87 -15.68 24.41
CA LYS A 2 26.99 -14.52 24.45
C LYS A 2 26.29 -14.25 23.16
N THR A 3 26.89 -14.64 22.08
CA THR A 3 26.31 -14.46 20.76
C THR A 3 24.99 -15.21 20.61
N ARG A 4 24.85 -16.29 21.32
CA ARG A 4 23.61 -17.05 21.21
C ARG A 4 22.41 -16.30 21.75
N PHE A 5 22.61 -15.51 22.76
CA PHE A 5 21.52 -14.73 23.32
C PHE A 5 21.03 -13.68 22.33
N LEU A 6 21.95 -13.10 21.60
CA LEU A 6 21.59 -12.10 20.59
C LEU A 6 20.76 -12.70 19.47
N VAL A 7 21.09 -13.91 19.07
CA VAL A 7 20.34 -14.59 18.03
C VAL A 7 18.92 -14.85 18.48
N ILE A 8 18.75 -15.27 19.71
CA ILE A 8 17.43 -15.55 20.23
C ILE A 8 16.59 -14.29 20.28
N ALA A 9 17.17 -13.20 20.71
CA ALA A 9 16.46 -11.94 20.77
C ALA A 9 16.01 -11.48 19.37
N ALA A 10 16.86 -11.67 18.40
CA ALA A 10 16.53 -11.32 17.04
C ALA A 10 15.33 -12.11 16.51
N ILE A 11 15.28 -13.39 16.87
CA ILE A 11 14.17 -14.23 16.45
C ILE A 11 12.86 -13.77 17.06
N LEU A 12 12.88 -13.41 18.32
CA LEU A 12 11.69 -12.93 19.00
C LEU A 12 11.16 -11.64 18.37
N ALA A 13 12.07 -10.72 18.08
CA ALA A 13 11.70 -9.47 17.45
C ALA A 13 11.08 -9.73 16.08
N PHE A 14 11.63 -10.69 15.36
CA PHE A 14 11.14 -11.03 14.06
C PHE A 14 9.71 -11.57 14.11
N CYS A 15 9.39 -12.38 15.09
CA CYS A 15 8.06 -12.95 15.22
C CYS A 15 6.99 -11.91 15.52
N SER A 16 7.34 -10.82 16.16
CA SER A 16 6.35 -9.83 16.57
C SER A 16 6.02 -8.83 15.49
N CYS A 17 6.69 -8.87 14.35
CA CYS A 17 6.59 -7.80 13.36
C CYS A 17 5.53 -7.96 12.30
N ASN A 18 4.78 -9.05 12.26
CA ASN A 18 4.01 -9.36 11.07
C ASN A 18 2.51 -9.12 11.10
N SER A 19 1.93 -8.90 12.25
CA SER A 19 0.49 -9.00 12.36
C SER A 19 -0.29 -7.87 11.70
N ASN A 20 0.22 -6.66 11.66
CA ASN A 20 -0.55 -5.51 11.16
C ASN A 20 0.09 -4.79 10.00
N ARG A 21 1.12 -5.36 9.41
CA ARG A 21 1.84 -4.69 8.34
C ARG A 21 1.12 -4.83 7.00
N CYS A 22 0.96 -3.71 6.33
CA CYS A 22 0.46 -3.68 4.96
C CYS A 22 1.56 -3.19 4.05
N ILE A 23 1.82 -3.92 2.97
CA ILE A 23 2.80 -3.53 1.96
C ILE A 23 2.06 -3.40 0.64
N ILE A 24 2.15 -2.22 0.03
CA ILE A 24 1.52 -1.96 -1.26
C ILE A 24 2.62 -1.82 -2.29
N ILE A 25 2.56 -2.64 -3.33
CA ILE A 25 3.50 -2.60 -4.45
C ILE A 25 2.72 -2.12 -5.66
N GLY A 26 3.17 -1.04 -6.27
CA GLY A 26 2.47 -0.48 -7.42
C GLY A 26 3.32 -0.44 -8.68
N ASN A 27 2.65 -0.64 -9.82
CA ASN A 27 3.24 -0.50 -11.13
C ASN A 27 2.13 -0.05 -12.07
N VAL A 28 2.04 1.26 -12.29
CA VAL A 28 0.91 1.86 -13.00
C VAL A 28 1.43 2.64 -14.20
N SER A 29 0.86 2.36 -15.37
CA SER A 29 1.17 3.09 -16.60
C SER A 29 0.21 4.28 -16.75
N GLY A 30 0.58 5.22 -17.61
CA GLY A 30 -0.30 6.34 -17.94
C GLY A 30 -0.18 7.53 -17.02
N LEU A 31 0.69 7.47 -16.04
CA LEU A 31 0.93 8.62 -15.17
C LEU A 31 1.85 9.61 -15.86
N GLU A 32 1.64 10.89 -15.58
CA GLU A 32 2.44 11.93 -16.20
C GLU A 32 3.73 12.19 -15.44
N GLY A 33 4.76 11.40 -15.74
CA GLY A 33 6.07 11.58 -15.15
C GLY A 33 6.17 11.04 -13.73
N ASP A 34 7.23 11.40 -13.07
CA ASP A 34 7.48 11.01 -11.68
C ASP A 34 6.81 11.99 -10.72
N GLY A 35 6.51 11.54 -9.52
CA GLY A 35 5.86 12.39 -8.54
C GLY A 35 5.57 11.62 -7.27
N LYS A 36 4.46 11.96 -6.64
CA LYS A 36 4.07 11.31 -5.39
C LYS A 36 2.68 10.71 -5.47
N MET A 37 2.56 9.54 -4.89
CA MET A 37 1.28 8.87 -4.71
C MET A 37 0.81 9.12 -3.28
N TYR A 38 -0.47 9.45 -3.11
CA TYR A 38 -1.04 9.74 -1.80
C TYR A 38 -2.17 8.78 -1.48
N LEU A 39 -2.26 8.38 -0.21
CA LEU A 39 -3.40 7.61 0.29
C LEU A 39 -4.23 8.52 1.18
N GLN A 40 -5.54 8.56 0.93
CA GLN A 40 -6.47 9.39 1.69
C GLN A 40 -7.53 8.52 2.34
N ASP A 41 -7.85 8.81 3.59
CA ASP A 41 -8.84 8.07 4.36
C ASP A 41 -10.22 8.69 4.17
N GLU A 42 -11.15 7.94 3.58
CA GLU A 42 -12.50 8.41 3.32
C GLU A 42 -13.23 8.81 4.61
N TRP A 43 -13.04 8.05 5.67
CA TRP A 43 -13.76 8.27 6.92
C TRP A 43 -13.22 9.41 7.77
N ASN A 44 -12.07 9.92 7.41
CA ASN A 44 -11.41 10.98 8.18
C ASN A 44 -11.20 12.24 7.32
N ASN A 45 -12.27 12.66 6.64
CA ASN A 45 -12.27 13.87 5.80
C ASN A 45 -11.23 13.83 4.69
N TYR A 46 -10.96 12.65 4.15
CA TYR A 46 -9.99 12.47 3.08
C TYR A 46 -8.60 12.95 3.47
N GLU A 47 -8.27 12.83 4.74
CA GLU A 47 -6.95 13.20 5.21
C GLU A 47 -5.90 12.26 4.63
N VAL A 48 -4.74 12.82 4.25
CA VAL A 48 -3.64 12.04 3.71
C VAL A 48 -3.00 11.25 4.85
N ILE A 49 -2.99 9.94 4.72
CA ILE A 49 -2.40 9.07 5.75
C ILE A 49 -0.99 8.65 5.41
N ASP A 50 -0.61 8.65 4.14
CA ASP A 50 0.76 8.31 3.74
C ASP A 50 0.99 8.74 2.31
N SER A 51 2.27 8.83 1.94
CA SER A 51 2.66 9.13 0.57
C SER A 51 3.90 8.33 0.19
N ALA A 52 4.10 8.13 -1.10
CA ALA A 52 5.24 7.40 -1.61
C ALA A 52 5.72 8.02 -2.92
N ASP A 53 7.01 7.96 -3.17
CA ASP A 53 7.55 8.43 -4.44
C ASP A 53 7.19 7.47 -5.56
N VAL A 54 6.83 8.05 -6.70
CA VAL A 54 6.54 7.27 -7.90
C VAL A 54 7.65 7.54 -8.90
N ILE A 55 8.34 6.51 -9.32
CA ILE A 55 9.41 6.60 -10.30
C ILE A 55 9.14 5.58 -11.39
N ASP A 56 8.96 6.07 -12.60
CA ASP A 56 8.69 5.21 -13.75
C ASP A 56 7.44 4.34 -13.52
N GLY A 57 6.43 4.93 -12.88
CA GLY A 57 5.17 4.25 -12.59
C GLY A 57 5.20 3.32 -11.40
N LYS A 58 6.35 3.17 -10.75
CA LYS A 58 6.51 2.22 -9.66
C LYS A 58 6.55 2.92 -8.32
N PHE A 59 5.88 2.33 -7.33
CA PHE A 59 5.84 2.89 -5.99
C PHE A 59 5.64 1.79 -4.96
N ARG A 60 5.90 2.14 -3.70
CA ARG A 60 5.77 1.20 -2.61
C ARG A 60 5.35 1.92 -1.34
N PHE A 61 4.34 1.39 -0.67
CA PHE A 61 3.95 1.82 0.66
C PHE A 61 4.21 0.70 1.65
N GLN A 62 4.55 1.06 2.86
CA GLN A 62 4.68 0.11 3.95
C GLN A 62 4.19 0.81 5.21
N LEU A 63 3.07 0.34 5.74
CA LEU A 63 2.45 0.97 6.89
C LEU A 63 1.77 -0.06 7.75
N GLU A 64 1.41 0.33 8.98
CA GLU A 64 0.70 -0.54 9.88
C GLU A 64 -0.78 -0.20 9.84
N VAL A 65 -1.60 -1.24 9.79
CA VAL A 65 -3.04 -1.11 9.67
C VAL A 65 -3.68 -1.94 10.76
N GLU A 66 -4.34 -1.28 11.72
CA GLU A 66 -4.95 -2.00 12.82
C GLU A 66 -6.31 -2.60 12.46
N ARG A 67 -6.99 -2.01 11.51
CA ARG A 67 -8.27 -2.51 11.03
C ARG A 67 -8.47 -2.09 9.58
N PRO A 68 -9.30 -2.80 8.83
CA PRO A 68 -9.54 -2.45 7.43
C PRO A 68 -10.06 -1.03 7.30
N THR A 69 -9.50 -0.29 6.36
CA THR A 69 -9.82 1.11 6.14
C THR A 69 -9.97 1.35 4.65
N TYR A 70 -11.08 1.98 4.25
CA TYR A 70 -11.28 2.29 2.84
C TYR A 70 -10.50 3.55 2.49
N VAL A 71 -9.66 3.46 1.47
CA VAL A 71 -8.76 4.56 1.10
C VAL A 71 -8.86 4.85 -0.40
N TYR A 72 -8.52 6.09 -0.73
CA TYR A 72 -8.37 6.52 -2.11
C TYR A 72 -6.90 6.78 -2.38
N MET A 73 -6.44 6.35 -3.54
CA MET A 73 -5.06 6.55 -3.96
C MET A 73 -5.03 7.57 -5.09
N TYR A 74 -4.24 8.63 -4.91
CA TYR A 74 -4.14 9.73 -5.87
C TYR A 74 -2.70 9.95 -6.29
N PHE A 75 -2.52 10.25 -7.58
CA PHE A 75 -1.26 10.75 -8.11
C PHE A 75 -1.53 12.19 -8.55
N GLY A 76 -1.06 13.18 -7.77
CA GLY A 76 -1.45 14.55 -7.99
C GLY A 76 -2.97 14.69 -7.84
N ASP A 77 -3.63 15.14 -8.89
CA ASP A 77 -5.08 15.29 -8.91
C ASP A 77 -5.80 14.08 -9.52
N THR A 78 -5.04 13.07 -9.95
CA THR A 78 -5.60 11.92 -10.63
C THR A 78 -5.88 10.81 -9.64
N GLN A 79 -7.13 10.38 -9.57
CA GLN A 79 -7.47 9.22 -8.75
C GLN A 79 -7.05 7.96 -9.48
N VAL A 80 -6.19 7.18 -8.84
CA VAL A 80 -5.65 5.96 -9.43
C VAL A 80 -6.53 4.77 -9.09
N ARG A 81 -6.91 4.66 -7.82
CA ARG A 81 -7.74 3.55 -7.36
C ARG A 81 -8.26 3.82 -5.96
N ASP A 82 -9.39 3.22 -5.64
CA ASP A 82 -9.90 3.13 -4.28
C ASP A 82 -9.87 1.66 -3.88
N PHE A 83 -9.54 1.38 -2.64
CA PHE A 83 -9.45 0.00 -2.18
C PHE A 83 -9.46 -0.06 -0.66
N ILE A 84 -9.47 -1.28 -0.14
CA ILE A 84 -9.46 -1.50 1.31
C ILE A 84 -8.03 -1.77 1.76
N LEU A 85 -7.57 -0.93 2.69
CA LEU A 85 -6.25 -1.05 3.29
C LEU A 85 -6.35 -2.05 4.44
N GLU A 86 -5.64 -3.15 4.37
CA GLU A 86 -5.66 -4.19 5.39
C GLU A 86 -4.31 -4.87 5.46
N PRO A 87 -4.00 -5.58 6.54
CA PRO A 87 -2.70 -6.27 6.65
C PRO A 87 -2.48 -7.23 5.51
N GLY A 88 -1.23 -7.34 5.08
CA GLY A 88 -0.84 -8.20 3.99
C GLY A 88 -0.23 -7.43 2.84
N LYS A 89 -0.13 -8.08 1.70
CA LYS A 89 0.46 -7.48 0.52
C LYS A 89 -0.64 -7.15 -0.49
N ILE A 90 -0.64 -5.91 -0.96
CA ILE A 90 -1.59 -5.45 -1.98
C ILE A 90 -0.80 -5.04 -3.20
N THR A 91 -1.22 -5.52 -4.35
CA THR A 91 -0.60 -5.17 -5.63
C THR A 91 -1.55 -4.26 -6.40
N VAL A 92 -1.02 -3.14 -6.88
CA VAL A 92 -1.78 -2.18 -7.69
C VAL A 92 -1.13 -2.10 -9.05
N GLU A 93 -1.85 -2.53 -10.09
CA GLU A 93 -1.35 -2.55 -11.46
C GLU A 93 -2.41 -2.08 -12.42
N GLY A 94 -1.98 -1.50 -13.51
CA GLY A 94 -2.90 -1.11 -14.56
C GLY A 94 -2.40 0.06 -15.37
N ASP A 95 -3.28 0.54 -16.24
CA ASP A 95 -3.01 1.69 -17.10
C ASP A 95 -4.16 2.67 -16.90
N VAL A 96 -3.88 3.79 -16.26
CA VAL A 96 -4.94 4.76 -15.94
C VAL A 96 -5.48 5.47 -17.17
N GLU A 97 -4.77 5.44 -18.29
CA GLU A 97 -5.28 6.03 -19.52
C GLU A 97 -6.31 5.14 -20.19
N GLU A 98 -6.12 3.83 -20.14
CA GLU A 98 -7.05 2.89 -20.76
C GLU A 98 -8.23 2.55 -19.86
N ASP A 99 -7.95 2.25 -18.59
CA ASP A 99 -8.96 1.70 -17.69
C ASP A 99 -9.50 2.68 -16.69
N MET A 100 -9.06 3.93 -16.73
CA MET A 100 -9.46 4.95 -15.78
C MET A 100 -8.92 4.73 -14.37
N PHE A 101 -8.99 3.50 -13.88
CA PHE A 101 -8.46 3.13 -12.58
C PHE A 101 -7.60 1.89 -12.70
N ALA A 102 -6.52 1.86 -11.93
CA ALA A 102 -5.71 0.66 -11.83
C ALA A 102 -6.43 -0.39 -10.99
N GLY A 103 -6.16 -1.65 -11.25
CA GLY A 103 -6.69 -2.72 -10.42
C GLY A 103 -5.92 -2.85 -9.11
N ALA A 104 -6.60 -3.23 -8.05
CA ALA A 104 -5.98 -3.50 -6.76
C ALA A 104 -6.37 -4.91 -6.32
N TYR A 105 -5.39 -5.73 -6.00
CA TYR A 105 -5.67 -7.12 -5.64
C TYR A 105 -4.56 -7.66 -4.75
N GLY A 106 -4.75 -8.88 -4.25
CA GLY A 106 -3.79 -9.54 -3.39
C GLY A 106 -4.24 -9.65 -1.95
N SER A 107 -5.14 -8.78 -1.49
CA SER A 107 -5.72 -8.92 -0.17
C SER A 107 -7.10 -9.55 -0.30
N ARG A 108 -7.57 -10.18 0.76
CA ARG A 108 -8.84 -10.89 0.72
C ARG A 108 -10.03 -9.98 0.40
N MET A 109 -10.10 -8.84 1.03
CA MET A 109 -11.23 -7.95 0.85
C MET A 109 -11.21 -7.25 -0.50
N ASN A 110 -10.03 -6.91 -0.98
CA ASN A 110 -9.91 -6.27 -2.29
C ASN A 110 -10.21 -7.25 -3.41
N ASP A 111 -9.84 -8.50 -3.25
CA ASP A 111 -10.20 -9.53 -4.24
C ASP A 111 -11.70 -9.69 -4.35
N SER A 112 -12.42 -9.52 -3.26
CA SER A 112 -13.88 -9.59 -3.27
C SER A 112 -14.52 -8.42 -4.00
N LEU A 113 -13.86 -7.27 -4.03
CA LEU A 113 -14.39 -6.10 -4.73
C LEU A 113 -14.24 -6.18 -6.24
N GLN A 114 -13.35 -7.02 -6.69
CA GLN A 114 -13.10 -7.20 -8.11
C GLN A 114 -13.88 -8.37 -8.66
#